data_355c68a0077340eed30162ac90df3d23
#
_entry.id   355c68a0077340eed30162ac90df3d23
#
_cell.length_a   1.000
_cell.length_b   1.000
_cell.length_c   1.000
_cell.angle_alpha   90.00
_cell.angle_beta   90.00
_cell.angle_gamma   90.00
#
_symmetry.space_group_name_H-M   'P 1'
#
loop_
_entity.id
_entity.type
_entity.pdbx_description
1 polymer ?
#
loop_
_entity_poly.entity_id
_entity_poly.type
_entity_poly.pdbx_seq_one_letter_code
_entity_poly.pdbx_strand_id
1 'polypeptide(L)'
;MNKISETAKIGQDGFRFDRDDSGKLIEIPHEFGVKLGDDLRIGEFVTIDRGRWRDTVIGDNTKIDHHAHIAHNVIIGKSCLIHNFVSIEGSVEVGDFSQIFPHCNISPQVKIGKNSIIASNSFVKDDVGDFELWGGVPAHFIKKLNK
;
A
#
# COMPACT_ATOMS: atom_id res chain seq x y z
N MET A 1 12.61 -15.93 -6.42
CA MET A 1 13.60 -14.87 -6.76
C MET A 1 12.86 -13.56 -7.01
N ASN A 2 13.36 -12.49 -6.43
CA ASN A 2 12.74 -11.18 -6.58
C ASN A 2 13.21 -10.50 -7.88
N LYS A 3 12.25 -9.91 -8.59
CA LYS A 3 12.52 -9.05 -9.75
C LYS A 3 12.16 -7.62 -9.36
N ILE A 4 13.16 -6.84 -9.02
CA ILE A 4 12.99 -5.47 -8.56
C ILE A 4 13.64 -4.53 -9.55
N SER A 5 12.90 -3.58 -10.10
CA SER A 5 13.44 -2.59 -11.03
C SER A 5 14.54 -1.76 -10.35
N GLU A 6 15.58 -1.42 -11.12
CA GLU A 6 16.65 -0.55 -10.64
C GLU A 6 16.15 0.85 -10.30
N THR A 7 15.03 1.28 -10.87
CA THR A 7 14.45 2.58 -10.61
C THR A 7 13.53 2.60 -9.37
N ALA A 8 13.21 1.44 -8.81
CA ALA A 8 12.43 1.38 -7.57
C ALA A 8 13.26 1.90 -6.40
N LYS A 9 12.63 2.67 -5.52
CA LYS A 9 13.26 3.17 -4.30
C LYS A 9 12.60 2.52 -3.10
N ILE A 10 13.38 1.79 -2.33
CA ILE A 10 12.89 0.99 -1.21
C ILE A 10 13.68 1.34 0.04
N GLY A 11 12.97 1.69 1.10
CA GLY A 11 13.59 1.93 2.40
C GLY A 11 14.01 3.38 2.67
N GLN A 12 13.57 4.33 1.87
CA GLN A 12 13.75 5.74 2.17
C GLN A 12 12.77 6.21 3.27
N ASP A 13 13.05 7.36 3.86
CA ASP A 13 12.17 7.94 4.85
C ASP A 13 10.81 8.28 4.23
N GLY A 14 9.75 8.05 4.99
CA GLY A 14 8.41 8.48 4.61
C GLY A 14 8.20 9.98 4.88
N PHE A 15 7.00 10.44 4.61
CA PHE A 15 6.64 11.84 4.66
C PHE A 15 5.78 12.10 5.91
N ARG A 16 6.45 12.44 7.02
CA ARG A 16 5.76 12.76 8.29
C ARG A 16 6.39 13.98 8.94
N PHE A 17 5.58 14.99 9.15
CA PHE A 17 5.98 16.24 9.78
C PHE A 17 4.98 16.61 10.86
N ASP A 18 5.48 17.14 11.98
CA ASP A 18 4.65 17.76 13.01
C ASP A 18 5.00 19.25 13.09
N ARG A 19 4.17 20.03 13.74
CA ARG A 19 4.46 21.46 13.97
C ARG A 19 4.91 21.65 15.41
N ASP A 20 5.95 22.47 15.58
CA ASP A 20 6.34 22.94 16.91
C ASP A 20 5.42 24.09 17.36
N ASP A 21 5.70 24.64 18.55
CA ASP A 21 4.88 25.71 19.14
C ASP A 21 4.86 26.98 18.30
N SER A 22 5.87 27.21 17.45
CA SER A 22 5.92 28.36 16.54
C SER A 22 5.22 28.11 15.20
N GLY A 23 4.74 26.88 14.97
CA GLY A 23 4.15 26.49 13.70
C GLY A 23 5.14 25.95 12.67
N LYS A 24 6.43 25.89 13.01
CA LYS A 24 7.46 25.36 12.11
C LYS A 24 7.30 23.86 11.95
N LEU A 25 7.42 23.37 10.72
CA LEU A 25 7.38 21.93 10.42
C LEU A 25 8.68 21.27 10.88
N ILE A 26 8.53 20.16 11.60
CA ILE A 26 9.64 19.34 12.08
C ILE A 26 9.43 17.94 11.52
N GLU A 27 10.45 17.43 10.83
CA GLU A 27 10.43 16.08 10.30
C GLU A 27 10.50 15.04 11.42
N ILE A 28 9.62 14.05 11.34
CA ILE A 28 9.58 12.94 12.29
C ILE A 28 10.35 11.76 11.70
N PRO A 29 11.41 11.28 12.39
CA PRO A 29 12.23 10.21 11.85
C PRO A 29 11.46 8.90 11.70
N HIS A 30 11.86 8.12 10.70
CA HIS A 30 11.39 6.76 10.47
C HIS A 30 12.54 5.82 10.80
N GLU A 31 12.35 4.93 11.76
CA GLU A 31 13.46 4.14 12.33
C GLU A 31 13.36 2.65 12.02
N PHE A 32 12.26 2.19 11.48
CA PHE A 32 12.08 0.80 11.07
C PHE A 32 12.46 0.62 9.61
N GLY A 33 12.39 -0.59 9.12
CA GLY A 33 12.83 -0.92 7.76
C GLY A 33 11.69 -1.33 6.85
N VAL A 34 12.08 -2.03 5.78
CA VAL A 34 11.16 -2.69 4.84
C VAL A 34 11.52 -4.17 4.85
N LYS A 35 10.53 -5.03 5.02
CA LYS A 35 10.70 -6.48 4.89
C LYS A 35 10.05 -6.94 3.59
N LEU A 36 10.84 -7.52 2.73
CA LEU A 36 10.40 -8.06 1.46
C LEU A 36 10.36 -9.58 1.53
N GLY A 37 9.24 -10.16 1.11
CA GLY A 37 9.12 -11.60 0.95
C GLY A 37 9.85 -12.11 -0.29
N ASP A 38 9.50 -13.32 -0.71
CA ASP A 38 10.08 -13.98 -1.87
C ASP A 38 9.17 -13.89 -3.09
N ASP A 39 9.75 -14.10 -4.26
CA ASP A 39 9.02 -14.14 -5.54
C ASP A 39 8.23 -12.85 -5.83
N LEU A 40 8.81 -11.72 -5.47
CA LEU A 40 8.20 -10.42 -5.74
C LEU A 40 8.52 -9.94 -7.14
N ARG A 41 7.62 -9.14 -7.69
CA ARG A 41 7.93 -8.28 -8.83
C ARG A 41 7.58 -6.84 -8.45
N ILE A 42 8.57 -5.97 -8.49
CA ILE A 42 8.41 -4.55 -8.18
C ILE A 42 8.83 -3.76 -9.41
N GLY A 43 7.88 -3.03 -9.97
CA GLY A 43 8.04 -2.33 -11.23
C GLY A 43 8.84 -1.04 -11.14
N GLU A 44 8.88 -0.34 -12.26
CA GLU A 44 9.67 0.88 -12.40
C GLU A 44 9.07 2.03 -11.60
N PHE A 45 9.93 2.82 -10.98
CA PHE A 45 9.57 4.02 -10.23
C PHE A 45 8.61 3.76 -9.07
N VAL A 46 8.54 2.53 -8.59
CA VAL A 46 7.82 2.21 -7.36
C VAL A 46 8.59 2.78 -6.17
N THR A 47 7.88 3.33 -5.20
CA THR A 47 8.48 3.79 -3.95
C THR A 47 7.85 3.04 -2.78
N ILE A 48 8.70 2.50 -1.91
CA ILE A 48 8.26 1.80 -0.69
C ILE A 48 9.01 2.42 0.48
N ASP A 49 8.29 3.19 1.30
CA ASP A 49 8.90 3.89 2.42
C ASP A 49 9.16 2.93 3.58
N ARG A 50 10.24 3.20 4.31
CA ARG A 50 10.55 2.47 5.54
C ARG A 50 9.51 2.74 6.62
N GLY A 51 9.43 1.84 7.57
CA GLY A 51 8.49 1.96 8.68
C GLY A 51 8.86 3.03 9.69
N ARG A 52 7.85 3.61 10.30
CA ARG A 52 8.01 4.60 11.36
C ARG A 52 7.96 3.94 12.75
N TRP A 53 6.97 3.09 13.01
CA TRP A 53 6.80 2.40 14.28
C TRP A 53 6.70 0.87 14.16
N ARG A 54 6.64 0.39 12.95
CA ARG A 54 6.80 -1.03 12.59
C ARG A 54 7.38 -1.08 11.18
N ASP A 55 7.90 -2.22 10.79
CA ASP A 55 8.39 -2.40 9.41
C ASP A 55 7.24 -2.30 8.40
N THR A 56 7.55 -1.74 7.25
CA THR A 56 6.71 -1.90 6.05
C THR A 56 6.96 -3.29 5.49
N VAL A 57 5.92 -4.04 5.18
CA VAL A 57 6.04 -5.46 4.81
C VAL A 57 5.35 -5.74 3.49
N ILE A 58 6.03 -6.43 2.58
CA ILE A 58 5.46 -6.93 1.33
C ILE A 58 5.54 -8.47 1.38
N GLY A 59 4.39 -9.11 1.35
CA GLY A 59 4.29 -10.57 1.42
C GLY A 59 4.72 -11.28 0.14
N ASP A 60 4.98 -12.57 0.27
CA ASP A 60 5.46 -13.41 -0.83
C ASP A 60 4.56 -13.35 -2.06
N ASN A 61 5.17 -13.48 -3.22
CA ASN A 61 4.49 -13.57 -4.52
C ASN A 61 3.63 -12.34 -4.89
N THR A 62 3.76 -11.23 -4.18
CA THR A 62 3.05 -9.99 -4.49
C THR A 62 3.72 -9.28 -5.66
N LYS A 63 2.90 -8.70 -6.54
CA LYS A 63 3.37 -7.96 -7.72
C LYS A 63 2.91 -6.52 -7.60
N ILE A 64 3.84 -5.59 -7.77
CA ILE A 64 3.58 -4.15 -7.67
C ILE A 64 3.99 -3.51 -8.98
N ASP A 65 3.05 -2.91 -9.66
CA ASP A 65 3.24 -2.32 -10.98
C ASP A 65 3.88 -0.94 -10.89
N HIS A 66 4.21 -0.40 -12.04
CA HIS A 66 4.95 0.86 -12.18
C HIS A 66 4.28 2.04 -11.46
N HIS A 67 5.10 2.91 -10.89
CA HIS A 67 4.67 4.16 -10.25
C HIS A 67 3.73 3.99 -9.05
N ALA A 68 3.63 2.81 -8.46
CA ALA A 68 2.90 2.66 -7.22
C ALA A 68 3.70 3.25 -6.05
N HIS A 69 2.99 3.77 -5.05
CA HIS A 69 3.59 4.26 -3.82
C HIS A 69 3.06 3.49 -2.62
N ILE A 70 3.96 2.97 -1.81
CA ILE A 70 3.65 2.26 -0.57
C ILE A 70 4.27 3.05 0.58
N ALA A 71 3.42 3.63 1.42
CA ALA A 71 3.86 4.46 2.52
C ALA A 71 4.34 3.64 3.72
N HIS A 72 4.80 4.33 4.74
CA HIS A 72 5.34 3.75 5.97
C HIS A 72 4.31 2.87 6.68
N ASN A 73 4.79 1.82 7.35
CA ASN A 73 3.99 0.91 8.19
C ASN A 73 2.91 0.12 7.43
N VAL A 74 2.91 0.15 6.10
CA VAL A 74 1.96 -0.63 5.30
C VAL A 74 2.33 -2.11 5.39
N ILE A 75 1.32 -2.97 5.48
CA ILE A 75 1.49 -4.41 5.39
C ILE A 75 0.67 -4.92 4.22
N ILE A 76 1.34 -5.46 3.21
CA ILE A 76 0.69 -6.11 2.08
C ILE A 76 0.91 -7.61 2.22
N GLY A 77 -0.17 -8.37 2.15
CA GLY A 77 -0.15 -9.82 2.24
C GLY A 77 0.51 -10.49 1.04
N LYS A 78 0.38 -11.80 0.98
CA LYS A 78 0.93 -12.59 -0.12
C LYS A 78 0.02 -12.61 -1.33
N SER A 79 0.61 -12.79 -2.51
CA SER A 79 -0.09 -12.96 -3.79
C SER A 79 -1.07 -11.83 -4.10
N CYS A 80 -0.73 -10.60 -3.70
CA CYS A 80 -1.51 -9.42 -4.02
C CYS A 80 -1.08 -8.83 -5.37
N LEU A 81 -2.01 -8.17 -6.06
CA LEU A 81 -1.72 -7.38 -7.26
C LEU A 81 -2.00 -5.92 -6.97
N ILE A 82 -0.95 -5.12 -6.99
CA ILE A 82 -1.03 -3.67 -6.83
C ILE A 82 -0.70 -3.06 -8.18
N HIS A 83 -1.70 -2.49 -8.83
CA HIS A 83 -1.55 -1.97 -10.18
C HIS A 83 -0.87 -0.61 -10.23
N ASN A 84 -0.64 -0.11 -11.44
CA ASN A 84 0.09 1.15 -11.65
C ASN A 84 -0.61 2.35 -11.03
N PHE A 85 0.18 3.28 -10.55
CA PHE A 85 -0.27 4.54 -9.95
C PHE A 85 -1.21 4.37 -8.74
N VAL A 86 -1.13 3.25 -8.06
CA VAL A 86 -1.84 3.07 -6.79
C VAL A 86 -1.04 3.74 -5.69
N SER A 87 -1.72 4.50 -4.84
CA SER A 87 -1.11 5.10 -3.64
C SER A 87 -1.72 4.46 -2.40
N ILE A 88 -0.89 3.77 -1.64
CA ILE A 88 -1.29 3.15 -0.37
C ILE A 88 -0.66 3.95 0.76
N GLU A 89 -1.51 4.63 1.53
CA GLU A 89 -1.07 5.54 2.58
C GLU A 89 -0.65 4.80 3.85
N GLY A 90 -0.13 5.55 4.82
CA GLY A 90 0.49 4.98 6.02
C GLY A 90 -0.39 4.03 6.81
N SER A 91 0.19 2.94 7.29
CA SER A 91 -0.43 1.97 8.18
C SER A 91 -1.62 1.20 7.59
N VAL A 92 -1.79 1.22 6.28
CA VAL A 92 -2.79 0.39 5.59
C VAL A 92 -2.37 -1.08 5.66
N GLU A 93 -3.34 -1.96 5.78
CA GLU A 93 -3.13 -3.40 5.70
C GLU A 93 -3.94 -3.98 4.56
N VAL A 94 -3.32 -4.75 3.69
CA VAL A 94 -3.96 -5.41 2.55
C VAL A 94 -3.86 -6.92 2.75
N GLY A 95 -5.00 -7.58 2.82
CA GLY A 95 -5.08 -9.01 3.02
C GLY A 95 -4.61 -9.81 1.81
N ASP A 96 -4.27 -11.08 2.04
CA ASP A 96 -3.76 -11.97 1.00
C ASP A 96 -4.70 -12.07 -0.20
N PHE A 97 -4.13 -12.24 -1.38
CA PHE A 97 -4.84 -12.48 -2.64
C PHE A 97 -5.73 -11.34 -3.11
N SER A 98 -5.55 -10.15 -2.59
CA SER A 98 -6.34 -8.97 -2.97
C SER A 98 -5.74 -8.25 -4.17
N GLN A 99 -6.57 -7.49 -4.87
CA GLN A 99 -6.15 -6.69 -6.03
C GLN A 99 -6.62 -5.25 -5.86
N ILE A 100 -5.72 -4.32 -6.12
CA ILE A 100 -6.05 -2.89 -6.16
C ILE A 100 -5.73 -2.41 -7.56
N PHE A 101 -6.78 -2.03 -8.32
CA PHE A 101 -6.66 -1.63 -9.72
C PHE A 101 -6.06 -0.23 -9.87
N PRO A 102 -5.69 0.18 -11.11
CA PRO A 102 -4.91 1.40 -11.32
C PRO A 102 -5.56 2.67 -10.77
N HIS A 103 -4.71 3.59 -10.34
CA HIS A 103 -5.08 4.93 -9.89
C HIS A 103 -5.98 4.99 -8.66
N CYS A 104 -5.91 3.95 -7.82
CA CYS A 104 -6.60 3.97 -6.53
C CYS A 104 -5.78 4.68 -5.48
N ASN A 105 -6.46 5.32 -4.54
CA ASN A 105 -5.87 5.89 -3.34
C ASN A 105 -6.50 5.23 -2.13
N ILE A 106 -5.68 4.68 -1.24
CA ILE A 106 -6.14 4.02 -0.02
C ILE A 106 -5.73 4.89 1.16
N SER A 107 -6.72 5.41 1.88
CA SER A 107 -6.49 6.32 3.02
C SER A 107 -5.73 5.65 4.15
N PRO A 108 -5.02 6.45 4.98
CA PRO A 108 -4.25 5.90 6.11
C PRO A 108 -5.09 5.00 7.01
N GLN A 109 -4.47 3.93 7.50
CA GLN A 109 -5.02 3.00 8.49
C GLN A 109 -6.20 2.15 8.01
N VAL A 110 -6.58 2.24 6.75
CA VAL A 110 -7.62 1.37 6.16
C VAL A 110 -7.14 -0.07 6.14
N LYS A 111 -8.05 -0.99 6.42
CA LYS A 111 -7.81 -2.42 6.27
C LYS A 111 -8.62 -2.95 5.10
N ILE A 112 -7.94 -3.59 4.17
CA ILE A 112 -8.56 -4.29 3.04
C ILE A 112 -8.44 -5.79 3.31
N GLY A 113 -9.57 -6.47 3.33
CA GLY A 113 -9.62 -7.90 3.60
C GLY A 113 -8.97 -8.74 2.51
N LYS A 114 -8.88 -10.04 2.75
CA LYS A 114 -8.32 -10.98 1.78
C LYS A 114 -9.27 -11.24 0.62
N ASN A 115 -8.71 -11.57 -0.54
CA ASN A 115 -9.47 -11.90 -1.75
C ASN A 115 -10.44 -10.80 -2.17
N SER A 116 -10.09 -9.54 -1.89
CA SER A 116 -10.92 -8.39 -2.21
C SER A 116 -10.37 -7.64 -3.42
N ILE A 117 -11.24 -6.89 -4.06
CA ILE A 117 -10.90 -6.12 -5.27
C ILE A 117 -11.36 -4.68 -5.07
N ILE A 118 -10.45 -3.74 -5.38
CA ILE A 118 -10.75 -2.32 -5.45
C ILE A 118 -10.74 -1.91 -6.92
N ALA A 119 -11.86 -1.39 -7.40
CA ALA A 119 -12.01 -0.97 -8.79
C ALA A 119 -11.15 0.26 -9.10
N SER A 120 -10.77 0.42 -10.37
CA SER A 120 -9.90 1.52 -10.82
C SER A 120 -10.43 2.90 -10.42
N ASN A 121 -9.53 3.82 -10.17
CA ASN A 121 -9.82 5.23 -9.83
C ASN A 121 -10.65 5.41 -8.57
N SER A 122 -10.53 4.50 -7.61
CA SER A 122 -11.30 4.57 -6.37
C SER A 122 -10.53 5.28 -5.28
N PHE A 123 -11.27 5.95 -4.39
CA PHE A 123 -10.75 6.51 -3.16
C PHE A 123 -11.35 5.74 -1.97
N VAL A 124 -10.55 4.90 -1.33
CA VAL A 124 -10.99 4.03 -0.23
C VAL A 124 -10.67 4.70 1.10
N LYS A 125 -11.70 5.07 1.85
CA LYS A 125 -11.57 5.67 3.18
C LYS A 125 -12.09 4.78 4.30
N ASP A 126 -12.81 3.71 3.98
CA ASP A 126 -13.41 2.78 4.95
C ASP A 126 -12.85 1.37 4.76
N ASP A 127 -12.89 0.58 5.81
CA ASP A 127 -12.39 -0.79 5.75
C ASP A 127 -13.22 -1.64 4.78
N VAL A 128 -12.52 -2.51 4.09
CA VAL A 128 -13.10 -3.44 3.10
C VAL A 128 -13.01 -4.86 3.67
N GLY A 129 -14.13 -5.57 3.67
CA GLY A 129 -14.16 -6.94 4.17
C GLY A 129 -13.57 -7.95 3.20
N ASP A 130 -13.44 -9.19 3.66
CA ASP A 130 -12.97 -10.29 2.83
C ASP A 130 -13.94 -10.59 1.68
N PHE A 131 -13.40 -10.94 0.52
CA PHE A 131 -14.20 -11.32 -0.65
C PHE A 131 -15.20 -10.23 -1.06
N GLU A 132 -14.76 -8.98 -1.07
CA GLU A 132 -15.61 -7.85 -1.44
C GLU A 132 -15.03 -7.07 -2.60
N LEU A 133 -15.92 -6.59 -3.47
CA LEU A 133 -15.59 -5.60 -4.50
C LEU A 133 -16.10 -4.24 -4.06
N TRP A 134 -15.19 -3.27 -4.02
CA TRP A 134 -15.49 -1.89 -3.70
C TRP A 134 -15.02 -0.97 -4.83
N GLY A 135 -15.70 0.14 -5.02
CA GLY A 135 -15.29 1.14 -6.01
C GLY A 135 -15.99 2.46 -5.83
N GLY A 136 -15.43 3.48 -6.46
CA GLY A 136 -15.96 4.84 -6.48
C GLY A 136 -15.15 5.85 -5.66
N VAL A 137 -15.62 7.10 -5.66
CA VAL A 137 -15.01 8.23 -4.94
C VAL A 137 -16.12 8.96 -4.18
N PRO A 138 -16.26 8.74 -2.87
CA PRO A 138 -15.57 7.71 -2.08
C PRO A 138 -16.03 6.30 -2.45
N ALA A 139 -15.16 5.33 -2.22
CA ALA A 139 -15.49 3.95 -2.54
C ALA A 139 -16.56 3.40 -1.60
N HIS A 140 -17.44 2.59 -2.17
CA HIS A 140 -18.50 1.89 -1.47
C HIS A 140 -18.53 0.42 -1.88
N PHE A 141 -19.10 -0.41 -1.02
CA PHE A 141 -19.33 -1.82 -1.32
C PHE A 141 -20.20 -1.98 -2.58
N ILE A 142 -19.76 -2.83 -3.49
CA ILE A 142 -20.48 -3.12 -4.74
C ILE A 142 -21.12 -4.51 -4.65
N LYS A 143 -20.32 -5.53 -4.33
CA LYS A 143 -20.84 -6.90 -4.22
C LYS A 143 -19.85 -7.82 -3.50
N LYS A 144 -20.35 -8.95 -3.03
CA LYS A 144 -19.52 -10.06 -2.57
C LYS A 144 -18.92 -10.78 -3.77
N LEU A 145 -17.68 -11.24 -3.59
CA LEU A 145 -16.98 -12.07 -4.58
C LEU A 145 -17.13 -13.55 -4.22
N ASN A 146 -17.07 -14.39 -5.23
CA ASN A 146 -17.12 -15.83 -5.01
C ASN A 146 -15.80 -16.34 -4.44
N LYS A 147 -15.92 -17.23 -3.50
CA LYS A 147 -14.76 -17.90 -2.91
C LYS A 147 -14.12 -18.88 -3.88
#